data_45fb139f0e63e9da3f6a83b5331ccf7a
#
_entry.id   45fb139f0e63e9da3f6a83b5331ccf7a
#
_cell.length_a   1.000
_cell.length_b   1.000
_cell.length_c   1.000
_cell.angle_alpha   90.00
_cell.angle_beta   90.00
_cell.angle_gamma   90.00
#
_symmetry.space_group_name_H-M   'P 1'
#
loop_
_entity.id
_entity.type
_entity.pdbx_description
1 polymer ?
#
loop_
_entity_poly.entity_id
_entity_poly.type
_entity_poly.pdbx_seq_one_letter_code
_entity_poly.pdbx_strand_id
1 'polypeptide(L)'
;QEDFLAAVAERFDVAAWGDPGCGEPGADAFWPREKGTFGMFLGGRWYCLRVKPEFQSSDPVKGLDVSILQDQLLGPVLGVGDPRTDKRIDFIGGIRGLKELERRVSEDMEAAFSMYPTSIEELLAVADAGLLMPPKSTWFEPKLRSGLFIHRLG
;
A
#
# COMPACT_ATOMS: atom_id res chain seq x y z
N GLN A 1 -8.71 -6.45 -18.60
CA GLN A 1 -8.20 -5.21 -18.00
C GLN A 1 -9.34 -4.24 -17.69
N GLU A 2 -10.26 -4.01 -18.64
CA GLU A 2 -11.41 -3.11 -18.45
C GLU A 2 -12.31 -3.57 -17.30
N ASP A 3 -12.65 -4.85 -17.21
CA ASP A 3 -13.47 -5.41 -16.12
C ASP A 3 -12.78 -5.24 -14.75
N PHE A 4 -11.47 -5.38 -14.71
CA PHE A 4 -10.70 -5.15 -13.50
C PHE A 4 -10.74 -3.69 -13.05
N LEU A 5 -10.53 -2.75 -13.99
CA LEU A 5 -10.61 -1.31 -13.70
C LEU A 5 -12.03 -0.91 -13.26
N ALA A 6 -13.06 -1.50 -13.86
CA ALA A 6 -14.44 -1.28 -13.44
C ALA A 6 -14.69 -1.76 -12.00
N ALA A 7 -14.20 -2.95 -11.63
CA ALA A 7 -14.30 -3.47 -10.27
C ALA A 7 -13.53 -2.62 -9.24
N VAL A 8 -12.35 -2.10 -9.61
CA VAL A 8 -11.59 -1.15 -8.76
C VAL A 8 -12.37 0.16 -8.61
N ALA A 9 -12.98 0.65 -9.68
CA ALA A 9 -13.74 1.91 -9.67
C ALA A 9 -15.01 1.88 -8.80
N GLU A 10 -15.47 0.72 -8.37
CA GLU A 10 -16.56 0.63 -7.39
C GLU A 10 -16.15 1.23 -6.04
N ARG A 11 -14.88 1.09 -5.64
CA ARG A 11 -14.37 1.45 -4.31
C ARG A 11 -13.36 2.60 -4.32
N PHE A 12 -12.78 2.86 -5.47
CA PHE A 12 -11.77 3.91 -5.65
C PHE A 12 -12.17 4.84 -6.80
N ASP A 13 -11.82 6.11 -6.68
CA ASP A 13 -11.73 6.99 -7.83
C ASP A 13 -10.45 6.63 -8.59
N VAL A 14 -10.57 6.36 -9.87
CA VAL A 14 -9.47 5.89 -10.73
C VAL A 14 -9.19 6.95 -11.80
N ALA A 15 -7.95 7.41 -11.88
CA ALA A 15 -7.48 8.31 -12.93
C ALA A 15 -6.21 7.74 -13.57
N ALA A 16 -6.03 7.88 -14.88
CA ALA A 16 -4.78 7.49 -15.51
C ALA A 16 -3.68 8.53 -15.22
N TRP A 17 -2.42 8.08 -15.26
CA TRP A 17 -1.28 9.00 -15.12
C TRP A 17 -1.31 10.07 -16.22
N GLY A 18 -1.22 11.32 -15.78
CA GLY A 18 -1.33 12.49 -16.67
C GLY A 18 -2.72 13.10 -16.76
N ASP A 19 -3.75 12.45 -16.21
CA ASP A 19 -5.07 13.04 -16.06
C ASP A 19 -5.08 14.12 -14.95
N PRO A 20 -6.00 15.10 -14.99
CA PRO A 20 -6.14 16.09 -13.94
C PRO A 20 -6.31 15.43 -12.55
N GLY A 21 -5.46 15.80 -11.61
CA GLY A 21 -5.44 15.25 -10.23
C GLY A 21 -4.64 13.96 -10.05
N CYS A 22 -4.06 13.43 -11.14
CA CYS A 22 -3.18 12.25 -11.09
C CYS A 22 -1.79 12.59 -11.60
N GLY A 23 -0.99 13.25 -10.76
CA GLY A 23 0.41 13.57 -11.03
C GLY A 23 0.63 14.87 -11.80
N GLU A 24 1.90 15.29 -11.87
CA GLU A 24 2.33 16.42 -12.65
C GLU A 24 2.95 15.95 -13.96
N PRO A 25 2.68 16.62 -15.09
CA PRO A 25 3.33 16.32 -16.36
C PRO A 25 4.85 16.37 -16.22
N GLY A 26 5.55 15.30 -16.58
CA GLY A 26 7.01 15.23 -16.54
C GLY A 26 7.61 14.55 -15.31
N ALA A 27 6.83 14.11 -14.35
CA ALA A 27 7.32 13.22 -13.30
C ALA A 27 7.43 11.78 -13.83
N ASP A 28 8.56 11.11 -13.56
CA ASP A 28 8.85 9.77 -14.07
C ASP A 28 7.96 8.66 -13.49
N ALA A 29 7.26 8.93 -12.36
CA ALA A 29 6.45 7.93 -11.69
C ALA A 29 5.49 8.55 -10.64
N PHE A 30 4.40 7.85 -10.35
CA PHE A 30 3.44 8.28 -9.33
C PHE A 30 3.82 7.82 -7.93
N TRP A 31 4.12 8.78 -7.06
CA TRP A 31 4.18 8.58 -5.62
C TRP A 31 2.90 9.10 -4.97
N PRO A 32 2.18 8.27 -4.18
CA PRO A 32 1.08 8.77 -3.36
C PRO A 32 1.57 9.90 -2.44
N ARG A 33 0.84 11.02 -2.41
CA ARG A 33 1.24 12.21 -1.64
C ARG A 33 0.49 12.37 -0.33
N GLU A 34 -0.56 11.58 -0.14
CA GLU A 34 -1.41 11.62 1.04
C GLU A 34 -2.04 10.26 1.31
N LYS A 35 -2.46 10.08 2.55
CA LYS A 35 -3.19 8.89 3.01
C LYS A 35 -4.46 8.68 2.18
N GLY A 36 -4.81 7.41 1.95
CA GLY A 36 -5.96 7.03 1.12
C GLY A 36 -5.74 7.15 -0.37
N THR A 37 -4.49 7.43 -0.80
CA THR A 37 -4.11 7.43 -2.21
C THR A 37 -3.09 6.33 -2.51
N PHE A 38 -3.23 5.72 -3.69
CA PHE A 38 -2.39 4.60 -4.12
C PHE A 38 -1.98 4.80 -5.56
N GLY A 39 -0.77 4.38 -5.90
CA GLY A 39 -0.40 4.16 -7.28
C GLY A 39 -0.68 2.72 -7.67
N MET A 40 -1.19 2.50 -8.87
CA MET A 40 -1.36 1.19 -9.46
C MET A 40 -0.68 1.15 -10.82
N PHE A 41 0.27 0.24 -11.00
CA PHE A 41 0.88 -0.03 -12.30
C PHE A 41 0.23 -1.27 -12.89
N LEU A 42 -0.40 -1.10 -14.06
CA LEU A 42 -1.14 -2.14 -14.75
C LEU A 42 -1.03 -1.95 -16.26
N GLY A 43 -0.72 -3.03 -17.00
CA GLY A 43 -0.66 -2.99 -18.45
C GLY A 43 0.31 -1.94 -19.01
N GLY A 44 1.43 -1.71 -18.33
CA GLY A 44 2.47 -0.79 -18.76
C GLY A 44 2.21 0.69 -18.45
N ARG A 45 1.21 1.03 -17.66
CA ARG A 45 0.91 2.42 -17.25
C ARG A 45 0.54 2.55 -15.78
N TRP A 46 0.78 3.72 -15.24
CA TRP A 46 0.36 4.09 -13.89
C TRP A 46 -1.06 4.63 -13.87
N TYR A 47 -1.74 4.35 -12.77
CA TYR A 47 -3.04 4.90 -12.38
C TYR A 47 -2.95 5.43 -10.95
N CYS A 48 -3.68 6.51 -10.68
CA CYS A 48 -3.94 7.00 -9.35
C CYS A 48 -5.24 6.40 -8.84
N LEU A 49 -5.20 5.85 -7.65
CA LEU A 49 -6.39 5.40 -6.95
C LEU A 49 -6.57 6.26 -5.72
N ARG A 50 -7.78 6.74 -5.47
CA ARG A 50 -8.20 7.39 -4.23
C ARG A 50 -9.36 6.61 -3.64
N VAL A 51 -9.20 6.13 -2.42
CA VAL A 51 -10.29 5.41 -1.75
C VAL A 51 -11.49 6.34 -1.55
N LYS A 52 -12.69 5.86 -1.90
CA LYS A 52 -13.91 6.63 -1.70
C LYS A 52 -14.24 6.76 -0.21
N PRO A 53 -14.88 7.86 0.22
CA PRO A 53 -15.14 8.15 1.65
C PRO A 53 -15.84 7.03 2.40
N GLU A 54 -16.77 6.34 1.76
CA GLU A 54 -17.56 5.24 2.36
C GLU A 54 -16.73 4.00 2.70
N PHE A 55 -15.52 3.87 2.14
CA PHE A 55 -14.58 2.77 2.39
C PHE A 55 -13.42 3.17 3.31
N GLN A 56 -13.41 4.40 3.79
CA GLN A 56 -12.46 4.84 4.82
C GLN A 56 -12.94 4.38 6.20
N SER A 57 -11.99 4.22 7.13
CA SER A 57 -12.29 3.81 8.50
C SER A 57 -11.52 4.66 9.51
N SER A 58 -12.15 4.98 10.62
CA SER A 58 -11.52 5.61 11.78
C SER A 58 -10.89 4.60 12.75
N ASP A 59 -11.05 3.30 12.50
CA ASP A 59 -10.38 2.26 13.27
C ASP A 59 -8.87 2.32 13.06
N PRO A 60 -8.05 2.25 14.12
CA PRO A 60 -6.59 2.39 14.01
C PRO A 60 -5.92 1.41 13.04
N VAL A 61 -6.45 0.20 12.89
CA VAL A 61 -5.90 -0.83 11.99
C VAL A 61 -6.59 -0.81 10.63
N LYS A 62 -7.93 -0.81 10.61
CA LYS A 62 -8.69 -0.82 9.34
C LYS A 62 -8.54 0.47 8.54
N GLY A 63 -8.22 1.59 9.22
CA GLY A 63 -7.97 2.87 8.58
C GLY A 63 -6.56 3.02 8.00
N LEU A 64 -5.65 2.04 8.18
CA LEU A 64 -4.34 2.05 7.54
C LEU A 64 -4.46 1.80 6.04
N ASP A 65 -3.67 2.47 5.24
CA ASP A 65 -3.68 2.30 3.77
C ASP A 65 -3.44 0.84 3.35
N VAL A 66 -2.57 0.12 4.05
CA VAL A 66 -2.34 -1.31 3.79
C VAL A 66 -3.60 -2.15 4.04
N SER A 67 -4.38 -1.83 5.07
CA SER A 67 -5.64 -2.52 5.37
C SER A 67 -6.72 -2.15 4.35
N ILE A 68 -6.83 -0.88 3.99
CA ILE A 68 -7.74 -0.41 2.95
C ILE A 68 -7.45 -1.12 1.62
N LEU A 69 -6.19 -1.17 1.20
CA LEU A 69 -5.81 -1.87 -0.03
C LEU A 69 -6.18 -3.36 0.02
N GLN A 70 -5.91 -4.03 1.15
CA GLN A 70 -6.25 -5.44 1.34
C GLN A 70 -7.76 -5.67 1.30
N ASP A 71 -8.52 -4.90 2.08
CA ASP A 71 -9.95 -5.14 2.31
C ASP A 71 -10.82 -4.66 1.15
N GLN A 72 -10.37 -3.64 0.40
CA GLN A 72 -11.15 -3.03 -0.66
C GLN A 72 -10.71 -3.44 -2.07
N LEU A 73 -9.48 -3.94 -2.25
CA LEU A 73 -8.98 -4.30 -3.57
C LEU A 73 -8.42 -5.73 -3.62
N LEU A 74 -7.38 -6.03 -2.83
CA LEU A 74 -6.68 -7.31 -2.96
C LEU A 74 -7.59 -8.49 -2.62
N GLY A 75 -8.40 -8.39 -1.55
CA GLY A 75 -9.37 -9.42 -1.18
C GLY A 75 -10.52 -9.54 -2.19
N PRO A 76 -11.38 -8.53 -2.30
CA PRO A 76 -12.61 -8.64 -3.09
C PRO A 76 -12.40 -8.67 -4.60
N VAL A 77 -11.37 -8.02 -5.14
CA VAL A 77 -11.16 -7.92 -6.59
C VAL A 77 -10.17 -8.96 -7.11
N LEU A 78 -9.07 -9.19 -6.37
CA LEU A 78 -8.02 -10.15 -6.77
C LEU A 78 -8.11 -11.50 -6.06
N GLY A 79 -9.02 -11.64 -5.09
CA GLY A 79 -9.19 -12.89 -4.33
C GLY A 79 -7.98 -13.26 -3.47
N VAL A 80 -7.15 -12.26 -3.08
CA VAL A 80 -6.01 -12.47 -2.18
C VAL A 80 -6.53 -12.54 -0.75
N GLY A 81 -6.42 -13.71 -0.12
CA GLY A 81 -6.88 -13.94 1.25
C GLY A 81 -5.88 -13.40 2.28
N ASP A 82 -5.04 -14.27 2.82
CA ASP A 82 -3.99 -13.87 3.78
C ASP A 82 -2.71 -13.49 3.02
N PRO A 83 -2.32 -12.21 3.03
CA PRO A 83 -1.13 -11.74 2.29
C PRO A 83 0.19 -12.32 2.82
N ARG A 84 0.19 -12.98 3.99
CA ARG A 84 1.38 -13.66 4.53
C ARG A 84 1.65 -15.00 3.87
N THR A 85 0.63 -15.64 3.35
CA THR A 85 0.68 -17.03 2.85
C THR A 85 0.32 -17.15 1.37
N ASP A 86 -0.33 -16.15 0.79
CA ASP A 86 -0.71 -16.15 -0.61
C ASP A 86 0.54 -15.90 -1.49
N LYS A 87 0.88 -16.87 -2.32
CA LYS A 87 2.06 -16.83 -3.19
C LYS A 87 1.92 -15.88 -4.39
N ARG A 88 0.72 -15.35 -4.62
CA ARG A 88 0.44 -14.40 -5.71
C ARG A 88 0.82 -12.97 -5.34
N ILE A 89 1.14 -12.69 -4.08
CA ILE A 89 1.53 -11.36 -3.59
C ILE A 89 2.99 -11.37 -3.14
N ASP A 90 3.70 -10.30 -3.45
CA ASP A 90 5.04 -10.03 -2.95
C ASP A 90 5.15 -8.60 -2.42
N PHE A 91 6.07 -8.37 -1.50
CA PHE A 91 6.27 -7.10 -0.83
C PHE A 91 7.63 -6.52 -1.18
N ILE A 92 7.64 -5.32 -1.71
CA ILE A 92 8.84 -4.61 -2.11
C ILE A 92 9.05 -3.42 -1.18
N GLY A 93 10.20 -3.38 -0.52
CA GLY A 93 10.55 -2.24 0.35
C GLY A 93 10.65 -0.95 -0.47
N GLY A 94 10.05 0.14 0.04
CA GLY A 94 9.99 1.42 -0.64
C GLY A 94 11.35 2.00 -1.07
N ILE A 95 12.44 1.61 -0.40
CA ILE A 95 13.82 1.98 -0.76
C ILE A 95 14.22 1.56 -2.19
N ARG A 96 13.57 0.54 -2.76
CA ARG A 96 13.83 0.07 -4.13
C ARG A 96 13.19 0.95 -5.21
N GLY A 97 12.26 1.81 -4.82
CA GLY A 97 11.59 2.74 -5.71
C GLY A 97 10.57 2.11 -6.66
N LEU A 98 9.88 2.96 -7.42
CA LEU A 98 8.79 2.55 -8.31
C LEU A 98 9.28 1.76 -9.54
N LYS A 99 10.50 1.98 -10.00
CA LYS A 99 11.11 1.23 -11.11
C LYS A 99 11.18 -0.27 -10.84
N GLU A 100 11.35 -0.66 -9.57
CA GLU A 100 11.33 -2.07 -9.19
C GLU A 100 9.92 -2.66 -9.34
N LEU A 101 8.87 -1.90 -9.04
CA LEU A 101 7.49 -2.32 -9.27
C LEU A 101 7.21 -2.52 -10.76
N GLU A 102 7.63 -1.58 -11.60
CA GLU A 102 7.50 -1.67 -13.06
C GLU A 102 8.25 -2.90 -13.61
N ARG A 103 9.48 -3.14 -13.13
CA ARG A 103 10.27 -4.30 -13.52
C ARG A 103 9.55 -5.60 -13.17
N ARG A 104 9.02 -5.74 -11.95
CA ARG A 104 8.31 -6.94 -11.51
C ARG A 104 7.06 -7.20 -12.33
N VAL A 105 6.30 -6.16 -12.68
CA VAL A 105 5.13 -6.32 -13.57
C VAL A 105 5.54 -6.74 -14.99
N SER A 106 6.73 -6.33 -15.44
CA SER A 106 7.21 -6.76 -16.76
C SER A 106 7.75 -8.20 -16.79
N GLU A 107 8.10 -8.77 -15.64
CA GLU A 107 8.74 -10.09 -15.54
C GLU A 107 7.79 -11.19 -15.06
N ASP A 108 7.11 -10.99 -13.95
CA ASP A 108 6.42 -12.06 -13.24
C ASP A 108 5.11 -11.68 -12.53
N MET A 109 4.73 -10.39 -12.54
CA MET A 109 3.52 -9.90 -11.89
C MET A 109 2.58 -9.23 -12.88
N GLU A 110 1.28 -9.24 -12.62
CA GLU A 110 0.29 -8.59 -13.49
C GLU A 110 0.01 -7.14 -13.11
N ALA A 111 0.13 -6.81 -11.83
CA ALA A 111 -0.07 -5.47 -11.30
C ALA A 111 0.85 -5.20 -10.11
N ALA A 112 1.14 -3.93 -9.86
CA ALA A 112 1.85 -3.48 -8.67
C ALA A 112 1.16 -2.26 -8.06
N PHE A 113 1.30 -2.11 -6.74
CA PHE A 113 0.70 -1.02 -5.99
C PHE A 113 1.76 -0.29 -5.18
N SER A 114 1.74 1.04 -5.23
CA SER A 114 2.50 1.89 -4.33
C SER A 114 1.56 2.56 -3.33
N MET A 115 2.00 2.71 -2.09
CA MET A 115 1.21 3.28 -1.00
C MET A 115 1.90 4.49 -0.40
N TYR A 116 1.11 5.36 0.22
CA TYR A 116 1.64 6.41 1.06
C TYR A 116 2.34 5.79 2.29
N PRO A 117 3.49 6.32 2.73
CA PRO A 117 4.18 5.78 3.91
C PRO A 117 3.31 5.87 5.16
N THR A 118 3.25 4.78 5.94
CA THR A 118 2.61 4.78 7.26
C THR A 118 3.29 5.79 8.17
N SER A 119 2.52 6.66 8.81
CA SER A 119 3.05 7.67 9.73
C SER A 119 3.38 7.10 11.09
N ILE A 120 4.20 7.82 11.87
CA ILE A 120 4.50 7.43 13.26
C ILE A 120 3.24 7.55 14.14
N GLU A 121 2.37 8.51 13.87
CA GLU A 121 1.12 8.71 14.57
C GLU A 121 0.17 7.53 14.37
N GLU A 122 0.11 6.98 13.17
CA GLU A 122 -0.66 5.76 12.87
C GLU A 122 -0.11 4.56 13.64
N LEU A 123 1.21 4.40 13.67
CA LEU A 123 1.86 3.33 14.43
C LEU A 123 1.54 3.44 15.93
N LEU A 124 1.65 4.65 16.49
CA LEU A 124 1.35 4.90 17.90
C LEU A 124 -0.13 4.66 18.21
N ALA A 125 -1.04 5.10 17.34
CA ALA A 125 -2.48 4.86 17.53
C ALA A 125 -2.83 3.36 17.58
N VAL A 126 -2.19 2.53 16.76
CA VAL A 126 -2.36 1.08 16.80
C VAL A 126 -1.80 0.50 18.11
N ALA A 127 -0.63 0.97 18.55
CA ALA A 127 0.01 0.51 19.80
C ALA A 127 -0.80 0.93 21.03
N ASP A 128 -1.28 2.16 21.10
CA ASP A 128 -2.10 2.70 22.19
C ASP A 128 -3.44 1.95 22.31
N ALA A 129 -3.99 1.50 21.19
CA ALA A 129 -5.17 0.66 21.15
C ALA A 129 -4.89 -0.81 21.58
N GLY A 130 -3.65 -1.18 21.85
CA GLY A 130 -3.25 -2.56 22.17
C GLY A 130 -3.39 -3.53 21.01
N LEU A 131 -3.40 -3.01 19.77
CA LEU A 131 -3.56 -3.78 18.54
C LEU A 131 -2.21 -4.04 17.87
N LEU A 132 -2.22 -4.90 16.84
CA LEU A 132 -1.03 -5.24 16.07
C LEU A 132 -1.10 -4.62 14.69
N MET A 133 0.04 -4.14 14.22
CA MET A 133 0.18 -3.69 12.83
C MET A 133 -0.02 -4.85 11.84
N PRO A 134 -0.64 -4.60 10.69
CA PRO A 134 -0.69 -5.56 9.60
C PRO A 134 0.72 -6.00 9.17
N PRO A 135 0.88 -7.23 8.65
CA PRO A 135 2.18 -7.73 8.23
C PRO A 135 2.76 -6.87 7.10
N LYS A 136 4.08 -6.66 7.16
CA LYS A 136 4.83 -5.92 6.11
C LYS A 136 4.39 -4.46 5.89
N SER A 137 3.69 -3.87 6.84
CA SER A 137 3.16 -2.49 6.76
C SER A 137 4.16 -1.42 7.17
N THR A 138 5.28 -1.79 7.80
CA THR A 138 6.30 -0.86 8.28
C THR A 138 7.71 -1.32 7.91
N TRP A 139 8.61 -0.37 7.72
CA TRP A 139 10.03 -0.60 7.54
C TRP A 139 10.81 0.31 8.47
N PHE A 140 11.59 -0.29 9.37
CA PHE A 140 12.49 0.44 10.26
C PHE A 140 13.93 0.34 9.76
N GLU A 141 14.59 1.49 9.66
CA GLU A 141 16.00 1.54 9.30
C GLU A 141 16.73 2.58 10.17
N PRO A 142 17.81 2.20 10.86
CA PRO A 142 18.31 0.82 10.96
C PRO A 142 17.37 -0.09 11.76
N LYS A 143 17.41 -1.39 11.45
CA LYS A 143 16.64 -2.38 12.22
C LYS A 143 17.04 -2.35 13.69
N LEU A 144 16.05 -2.31 14.56
CA LEU A 144 16.28 -2.43 16.01
C LEU A 144 16.99 -3.74 16.31
N ARG A 145 18.03 -3.67 17.13
CA ARG A 145 18.76 -4.84 17.60
C ARG A 145 18.30 -5.17 19.03
N SER A 146 17.99 -6.43 19.27
CA SER A 146 17.72 -6.93 20.62
C SER A 146 19.03 -7.30 21.33
N GLY A 147 19.07 -7.19 22.67
CA GLY A 147 20.20 -7.61 23.48
C GLY A 147 21.39 -6.67 23.54
N LEU A 148 21.28 -5.44 23.00
CA LEU A 148 22.33 -4.41 23.12
C LEU A 148 22.47 -3.86 24.55
N PHE A 149 21.35 -3.81 25.29
CA PHE A 149 21.32 -3.36 26.67
C PHE A 149 20.51 -4.34 27.50
N ILE A 150 21.11 -4.82 28.58
CA ILE A 150 20.45 -5.66 29.59
C ILE A 150 20.62 -4.94 30.93
N HIS A 151 19.51 -4.46 31.51
CA HIS A 151 19.50 -3.93 32.87
C HIS A 151 18.92 -4.99 33.80
N ARG A 152 19.73 -5.38 34.77
CA ARG A 152 19.30 -6.33 35.82
C ARG A 152 18.60 -5.55 36.91
N LEU A 153 17.31 -5.80 37.10
CA LEU A 153 16.57 -5.28 38.25
C LEU A 153 17.03 -6.05 39.49
N GLY A 154 17.60 -5.35 40.45
CA GLY A 154 18.05 -5.89 41.73
C GLY A 154 16.89 -6.17 42.68
#